data_6f1acf6d7674a837f391d8e8bc11b690
#
_entry.id   6f1acf6d7674a837f391d8e8bc11b690
#
_cell.length_a   1.000
_cell.length_b   1.000
_cell.length_c   1.000
_cell.angle_alpha   90.00
_cell.angle_beta   90.00
_cell.angle_gamma   90.00
#
_symmetry.space_group_name_H-M   'P 1'
#
loop_
_entity.id
_entity.type
_entity.pdbx_description
1 polymer ?
#
loop_
_entity_poly.entity_id
_entity_poly.type
_entity_poly.pdbx_seq_one_letter_code
_entity_poly.pdbx_strand_id
1 'polypeptide(L)'
;MRKTNLLIGLLFLSTSLWGQDPWKITVSDVRTDNYYGVTVGNGMLGIVSSPEPLRTNNVVLAGSYDKYGRGRVSNFLNGFNMLNGSISIDGNRINRNNISGFTQTLDMKKATFTSRFTYADKADITCSYLALRQLPYCAMMVVEVEPKADITIAAVNTQETPDAFRDGRMFYNEINRRHAAIKLLTTQAQSPTGRLTVCASSAFMFPEKAGEEPRVTHTTHNSNSHQTSFSRKLRKGETYRFCIVGSTLTSAHHPDPMNETERLTVFACLEGYDRLMVRHLSLWDDLWSSDIIIDGDAQAQQDIHNMIYHLYSFVREGSELSISPMGLSGLGYNGHVFWDADTWIFPALLMLKPQLAKSMIEYRYNRLQAAKENAFEHGFSGAMFPWESADSGFEETPVWALTGTFEHHITGCVAMAAWNYYRVTQDKTWLREKGYPILKATADFWLSRVEKDADGSTYHIRNVVAADEWAENVDDNAFTNGVAKQNLAAASQAAALL
;
A
#
# COMPACT_ATOMS: atom_id res chain seq x y z
N MET A 1 36.21 -72.10 -17.26
CA MET A 1 36.02 -70.71 -17.64
C MET A 1 34.74 -70.22 -16.94
N ARG A 2 34.88 -69.53 -15.83
CA ARG A 2 33.77 -68.91 -15.08
C ARG A 2 33.63 -67.43 -15.53
N LYS A 3 32.47 -67.12 -16.05
CA LYS A 3 32.11 -65.69 -16.38
C LYS A 3 31.59 -65.03 -15.12
N THR A 4 32.30 -64.01 -14.66
CA THR A 4 31.91 -63.10 -13.55
C THR A 4 31.08 -61.96 -14.14
N ASN A 5 29.81 -61.94 -13.82
CA ASN A 5 28.95 -60.78 -14.17
C ASN A 5 29.14 -59.70 -13.09
N LEU A 6 29.65 -58.54 -13.51
CA LEU A 6 29.78 -57.35 -12.69
C LEU A 6 28.45 -56.57 -12.83
N LEU A 7 27.64 -56.56 -11.77
CA LEU A 7 26.45 -55.70 -11.66
C LEU A 7 26.91 -54.30 -11.18
N ILE A 8 26.90 -53.31 -12.08
CA ILE A 8 27.09 -51.91 -11.71
C ILE A 8 25.72 -51.39 -11.26
N GLY A 9 25.55 -51.24 -9.94
CA GLY A 9 24.40 -50.53 -9.37
C GLY A 9 24.55 -49.04 -9.57
N LEU A 10 23.73 -48.43 -10.47
CA LEU A 10 23.55 -47.01 -10.52
C LEU A 10 22.72 -46.58 -9.29
N LEU A 11 23.37 -46.00 -8.29
CA LEU A 11 22.67 -45.22 -7.27
C LEU A 11 22.17 -43.91 -7.91
N PHE A 12 20.89 -43.86 -8.20
CA PHE A 12 20.20 -42.59 -8.43
C PHE A 12 20.10 -41.89 -7.09
N LEU A 13 21.00 -40.93 -6.82
CA LEU A 13 20.77 -39.87 -5.83
C LEU A 13 19.64 -39.00 -6.37
N SER A 14 18.43 -39.27 -5.96
CA SER A 14 17.33 -38.32 -6.07
C SER A 14 17.62 -37.19 -5.09
N THR A 15 18.37 -36.18 -5.51
CA THR A 15 18.27 -34.86 -4.88
C THR A 15 16.83 -34.42 -5.12
N SER A 16 16.01 -34.50 -4.08
CA SER A 16 14.73 -33.83 -4.05
C SER A 16 15.06 -32.32 -4.13
N LEU A 17 15.03 -31.79 -5.35
CA LEU A 17 14.85 -30.36 -5.59
C LEU A 17 13.48 -30.04 -4.97
N TRP A 18 13.50 -29.55 -3.74
CA TRP A 18 12.37 -28.82 -3.19
C TRP A 18 12.25 -27.58 -4.08
N GLY A 19 11.33 -27.64 -5.03
CA GLY A 19 11.07 -26.53 -5.94
C GLY A 19 10.81 -25.29 -5.12
N GLN A 20 11.42 -24.18 -5.50
CA GLN A 20 11.17 -22.87 -4.92
C GLN A 20 9.65 -22.64 -4.92
N ASP A 21 9.08 -22.30 -3.75
CA ASP A 21 7.65 -21.97 -3.65
C ASP A 21 7.42 -20.61 -4.37
N PRO A 22 6.74 -20.59 -5.52
CA PRO A 22 6.60 -19.37 -6.31
C PRO A 22 5.71 -18.30 -5.63
N TRP A 23 5.10 -18.64 -4.50
CA TRP A 23 4.28 -17.73 -3.71
C TRP A 23 5.02 -17.07 -2.56
N LYS A 24 6.28 -17.48 -2.30
CA LYS A 24 7.01 -16.97 -1.12
C LYS A 24 8.39 -16.47 -1.48
N ILE A 25 8.72 -15.32 -0.92
CA ILE A 25 10.07 -14.78 -0.92
C ILE A 25 10.60 -14.81 0.50
N THR A 26 11.68 -15.57 0.72
CA THR A 26 12.28 -15.74 2.06
C THR A 26 13.71 -15.27 2.07
N VAL A 27 14.09 -14.51 3.10
CA VAL A 27 15.43 -14.00 3.36
C VAL A 27 15.87 -14.42 4.75
N SER A 28 17.10 -14.93 4.87
CA SER A 28 17.77 -15.28 6.15
C SER A 28 18.93 -14.34 6.49
N ASP A 29 19.53 -13.69 5.51
CA ASP A 29 20.56 -12.65 5.71
C ASP A 29 19.94 -11.27 5.71
N VAL A 30 19.26 -10.92 6.81
CA VAL A 30 18.60 -9.60 6.96
C VAL A 30 19.63 -8.59 7.45
N ARG A 31 20.02 -7.69 6.56
CA ARG A 31 20.96 -6.59 6.84
C ARG A 31 20.23 -5.34 7.30
N THR A 32 20.78 -4.67 8.31
CA THR A 32 20.18 -3.42 8.82
C THR A 32 20.67 -2.18 8.09
N ASP A 33 21.86 -2.24 7.49
CA ASP A 33 22.50 -1.14 6.76
C ASP A 33 21.98 -0.94 5.34
N ASN A 34 21.27 -1.93 4.79
CA ASN A 34 20.68 -1.88 3.45
C ASN A 34 19.31 -2.55 3.43
N TYR A 35 18.40 -2.11 4.30
CA TYR A 35 17.07 -2.68 4.44
C TYR A 35 16.00 -1.73 3.90
N TYR A 36 15.33 -2.12 2.82
CA TYR A 36 14.26 -1.34 2.20
C TYR A 36 12.86 -1.73 2.69
N GLY A 37 12.73 -2.86 3.35
CA GLY A 37 11.47 -3.37 3.88
C GLY A 37 10.59 -4.05 2.83
N VAL A 38 9.75 -4.95 3.31
CA VAL A 38 8.68 -5.58 2.53
C VAL A 38 7.36 -4.95 2.93
N THR A 39 6.50 -4.66 1.96
CA THR A 39 5.21 -4.04 2.23
C THR A 39 4.09 -5.07 2.16
N VAL A 40 3.24 -5.09 3.19
CA VAL A 40 1.91 -5.67 3.12
C VAL A 40 0.88 -4.55 3.01
N GLY A 41 -0.04 -4.67 2.05
CA GLY A 41 -1.00 -3.60 1.77
C GLY A 41 -2.40 -4.13 1.46
N ASN A 42 -3.40 -3.25 1.59
CA ASN A 42 -4.80 -3.57 1.30
C ASN A 42 -5.47 -2.55 0.36
N GLY A 43 -4.66 -1.71 -0.29
CA GLY A 43 -5.08 -0.64 -1.19
C GLY A 43 -5.43 0.69 -0.51
N MET A 44 -5.46 0.74 0.83
CA MET A 44 -5.63 1.97 1.61
C MET A 44 -4.52 2.14 2.64
N LEU A 45 -3.99 1.05 3.14
CA LEU A 45 -2.96 1.01 4.16
C LEU A 45 -1.81 0.13 3.67
N GLY A 46 -0.59 0.67 3.72
CA GLY A 46 0.66 -0.06 3.50
C GLY A 46 1.46 -0.11 4.81
N ILE A 47 1.91 -1.30 5.18
CA ILE A 47 2.77 -1.53 6.33
C ILE A 47 4.12 -2.01 5.83
N VAL A 48 5.14 -1.23 6.06
CA VAL A 48 6.51 -1.53 5.66
C VAL A 48 7.23 -2.20 6.81
N SER A 49 7.78 -3.37 6.57
CA SER A 49 8.49 -4.16 7.58
C SER A 49 9.79 -3.49 8.05
N SER A 50 10.30 -3.95 9.18
CA SER A 50 11.55 -3.51 9.79
C SER A 50 12.54 -4.68 9.85
N PRO A 51 13.86 -4.42 9.86
CA PRO A 51 14.86 -5.44 10.17
C PRO A 51 14.85 -5.86 11.65
N GLU A 52 14.20 -5.07 12.52
CA GLU A 52 14.03 -5.41 13.94
C GLU A 52 12.79 -6.27 14.16
N PRO A 53 12.88 -7.31 15.01
CA PRO A 53 11.72 -8.15 15.34
C PRO A 53 10.54 -7.34 15.91
N LEU A 54 9.32 -7.70 15.58
CA LEU A 54 8.06 -7.13 16.07
C LEU A 54 7.92 -5.61 15.81
N ARG A 55 8.65 -5.06 14.86
CA ARG A 55 8.56 -3.65 14.49
C ARG A 55 8.17 -3.47 13.02
N THR A 56 7.50 -2.38 12.77
CA THR A 56 7.27 -1.87 11.42
C THR A 56 8.08 -0.59 11.22
N ASN A 57 8.52 -0.33 10.00
CA ASN A 57 9.32 0.85 9.67
C ASN A 57 8.41 2.05 9.37
N ASN A 58 7.44 1.85 8.49
CA ASN A 58 6.49 2.88 8.07
C ASN A 58 5.06 2.33 8.01
N VAL A 59 4.11 3.22 8.21
CA VAL A 59 2.70 3.03 7.92
C VAL A 59 2.29 4.10 6.92
N VAL A 60 1.95 3.69 5.70
CA VAL A 60 1.58 4.59 4.60
C VAL A 60 0.07 4.54 4.42
N LEU A 61 -0.56 5.71 4.37
CA LEU A 61 -2.01 5.85 4.30
C LEU A 61 -2.41 6.55 3.00
N ALA A 62 -3.04 5.81 2.08
CA ALA A 62 -3.46 6.31 0.79
C ALA A 62 -4.42 7.52 0.94
N GLY A 63 -4.27 8.53 0.07
CA GLY A 63 -5.14 9.70 0.05
C GLY A 63 -4.91 10.72 1.17
N SER A 64 -3.89 10.53 2.00
CA SER A 64 -3.55 11.47 3.09
C SER A 64 -2.35 12.32 2.72
N TYR A 65 -2.59 13.60 2.44
CA TYR A 65 -1.55 14.55 2.03
C TYR A 65 -1.55 15.81 2.90
N ASP A 66 -0.36 16.36 3.13
CA ASP A 66 -0.20 17.68 3.72
C ASP A 66 0.96 18.44 3.05
N LYS A 67 0.87 19.77 3.00
CA LYS A 67 1.89 20.64 2.39
C LYS A 67 3.02 20.90 3.38
N TYR A 68 4.05 20.04 3.34
CA TYR A 68 5.24 20.19 4.17
C TYR A 68 6.48 19.67 3.42
N GLY A 69 7.67 20.08 3.85
CA GLY A 69 8.92 19.67 3.22
C GLY A 69 9.33 20.52 2.02
N ARG A 70 10.03 19.91 1.07
CA ARG A 70 10.61 20.63 -0.09
C ARG A 70 9.60 20.81 -1.21
N GLY A 71 9.85 21.81 -2.06
CA GLY A 71 9.14 21.99 -3.34
C GLY A 71 7.81 22.71 -3.23
N ARG A 72 7.33 23.07 -2.05
CA ARG A 72 6.04 23.71 -1.80
C ARG A 72 4.83 22.88 -2.27
N VAL A 73 4.98 21.57 -2.26
CA VAL A 73 3.98 20.61 -2.74
C VAL A 73 3.42 19.77 -1.60
N SER A 74 2.34 19.07 -1.86
CA SER A 74 1.78 18.08 -0.94
C SER A 74 2.69 16.88 -0.82
N ASN A 75 2.65 16.19 0.32
CA ASN A 75 3.41 14.96 0.57
C ASN A 75 2.52 13.97 1.29
N PHE A 76 2.69 12.68 1.01
CA PHE A 76 2.09 11.63 1.81
C PHE A 76 2.46 11.78 3.28
N LEU A 77 1.47 11.58 4.13
CA LEU A 77 1.66 11.48 5.57
C LEU A 77 2.09 10.07 5.96
N ASN A 78 3.12 9.98 6.80
CA ASN A 78 3.32 8.80 7.60
C ASN A 78 2.15 8.68 8.59
N GLY A 79 1.45 7.54 8.59
CA GLY A 79 0.43 7.25 9.58
C GLY A 79 1.05 6.97 10.96
N PHE A 80 0.21 6.93 11.99
CA PHE A 80 0.65 6.39 13.28
C PHE A 80 0.96 4.90 13.14
N ASN A 81 2.06 4.46 13.75
CA ASN A 81 2.35 3.05 13.88
C ASN A 81 1.52 2.41 15.01
N MET A 82 0.38 1.82 14.65
CA MET A 82 -0.50 1.14 15.58
C MET A 82 -0.06 -0.29 15.93
N LEU A 83 1.00 -0.80 15.30
CA LEU A 83 1.54 -2.14 15.49
C LEU A 83 2.99 -2.11 16.02
N ASN A 84 3.34 -1.16 16.84
CA ASN A 84 4.70 -1.00 17.38
C ASN A 84 4.92 -1.90 18.60
N GLY A 85 5.06 -3.21 18.33
CA GLY A 85 5.21 -4.24 19.35
C GLY A 85 6.64 -4.40 19.86
N SER A 86 6.76 -4.89 21.09
CA SER A 86 8.00 -5.48 21.61
C SER A 86 7.67 -6.59 22.60
N ILE A 87 8.59 -7.54 22.75
CA ILE A 87 8.45 -8.67 23.69
C ILE A 87 9.72 -8.82 24.52
N SER A 88 9.54 -9.20 25.78
CA SER A 88 10.61 -9.61 26.70
C SER A 88 10.34 -11.03 27.19
N ILE A 89 11.40 -11.81 27.39
CA ILE A 89 11.34 -13.13 28.01
C ILE A 89 12.19 -13.10 29.27
N ASP A 90 11.59 -13.45 30.41
CA ASP A 90 12.21 -13.41 31.74
C ASP A 90 12.88 -12.06 32.05
N GLY A 91 12.22 -10.96 31.67
CA GLY A 91 12.70 -9.59 31.84
C GLY A 91 13.71 -9.09 30.81
N ASN A 92 14.21 -9.95 29.91
CA ASN A 92 15.16 -9.56 28.86
C ASN A 92 14.43 -9.20 27.56
N ARG A 93 14.57 -7.97 27.12
CA ARG A 93 13.97 -7.49 25.86
C ARG A 93 14.62 -8.18 24.68
N ILE A 94 13.78 -8.71 23.78
CA ILE A 94 14.20 -9.29 22.51
C ILE A 94 14.53 -8.16 21.51
N ASN A 95 15.67 -8.31 20.84
CA ASN A 95 16.13 -7.45 19.77
C ASN A 95 17.01 -8.26 18.80
N ARG A 96 17.42 -7.64 17.71
CA ARG A 96 18.22 -8.28 16.66
C ARG A 96 19.52 -8.93 17.16
N ASN A 97 20.13 -8.40 18.23
CA ASN A 97 21.44 -8.83 18.71
C ASN A 97 21.38 -10.06 19.63
N ASN A 98 20.20 -10.44 20.13
CA ASN A 98 20.06 -11.55 21.07
C ASN A 98 19.18 -12.70 20.57
N ILE A 99 18.97 -12.76 19.25
CA ILE A 99 18.21 -13.82 18.57
C ILE A 99 19.08 -14.57 17.57
N SER A 100 18.64 -15.77 17.19
CA SER A 100 19.26 -16.60 16.17
C SER A 100 18.22 -17.14 15.18
N GLY A 101 18.68 -17.63 14.03
CA GLY A 101 17.79 -18.20 13.01
C GLY A 101 16.77 -17.21 12.47
N PHE A 102 17.10 -15.92 12.44
CA PHE A 102 16.17 -14.88 11.98
C PHE A 102 15.92 -14.99 10.49
N THR A 103 14.67 -15.18 10.13
CA THR A 103 14.19 -15.20 8.74
C THR A 103 13.01 -14.27 8.57
N GLN A 104 12.87 -13.72 7.38
CA GLN A 104 11.72 -12.92 6.96
C GLN A 104 11.14 -13.51 5.69
N THR A 105 9.82 -13.69 5.64
CA THR A 105 9.11 -14.29 4.51
C THR A 105 7.91 -13.43 4.14
N LEU A 106 7.80 -13.06 2.87
CA LEU A 106 6.56 -12.58 2.26
C LEU A 106 5.84 -13.77 1.66
N ASP A 107 4.62 -14.05 2.11
CA ASP A 107 3.68 -14.97 1.46
C ASP A 107 2.70 -14.13 0.62
N MET A 108 2.94 -14.09 -0.67
CA MET A 108 2.18 -13.25 -1.63
C MET A 108 0.74 -13.75 -1.79
N LYS A 109 0.54 -15.06 -1.72
CA LYS A 109 -0.80 -15.65 -1.82
C LYS A 109 -1.70 -15.22 -0.68
N LYS A 110 -1.13 -15.16 0.54
CA LYS A 110 -1.85 -14.80 1.76
C LYS A 110 -1.73 -13.31 2.11
N ALA A 111 -0.90 -12.56 1.40
CA ALA A 111 -0.54 -11.18 1.72
C ALA A 111 -0.14 -11.00 3.20
N THR A 112 0.74 -11.87 3.65
CA THR A 112 1.28 -11.85 5.01
C THR A 112 2.79 -11.77 4.98
N PHE A 113 3.34 -10.94 5.85
CA PHE A 113 4.78 -10.89 6.10
C PHE A 113 5.08 -11.54 7.45
N THR A 114 6.02 -12.47 7.50
CA THR A 114 6.32 -13.25 8.70
C THR A 114 7.81 -13.17 9.02
N SER A 115 8.14 -12.82 10.26
CA SER A 115 9.46 -12.97 10.86
C SER A 115 9.49 -14.16 11.78
N ARG A 116 10.52 -15.01 11.69
CA ARG A 116 10.75 -16.14 12.61
C ARG A 116 12.15 -16.05 13.19
N PHE A 117 12.28 -16.39 14.46
CA PHE A 117 13.55 -16.41 15.17
C PHE A 117 13.49 -17.22 16.45
N THR A 118 14.66 -17.62 16.94
CA THR A 118 14.83 -18.29 18.23
C THR A 118 15.48 -17.33 19.21
N TYR A 119 14.92 -17.23 20.43
CA TYR A 119 15.54 -16.51 21.53
C TYR A 119 16.20 -17.50 22.49
N ALA A 120 17.53 -17.51 22.48
CA ALA A 120 18.34 -18.47 23.22
C ALA A 120 17.81 -19.91 23.06
N ASP A 121 17.94 -20.76 24.06
CA ASP A 121 17.30 -22.09 24.10
C ASP A 121 15.91 -22.05 24.79
N LYS A 122 15.27 -20.86 24.83
CA LYS A 122 14.07 -20.64 25.63
C LYS A 122 12.77 -20.65 24.82
N ALA A 123 12.77 -20.09 23.61
CA ALA A 123 11.58 -20.04 22.80
C ALA A 123 11.85 -19.82 21.32
N ASP A 124 11.00 -20.39 20.47
CA ASP A 124 10.84 -19.99 19.07
C ASP A 124 9.68 -18.99 18.98
N ILE A 125 9.86 -17.97 18.17
CA ILE A 125 8.88 -16.89 18.03
C ILE A 125 8.59 -16.66 16.54
N THR A 126 7.31 -16.63 16.23
CA THR A 126 6.79 -16.25 14.91
C THR A 126 5.98 -14.97 15.06
N CYS A 127 6.33 -13.94 14.27
CA CYS A 127 5.59 -12.69 14.23
C CYS A 127 5.15 -12.41 12.79
N SER A 128 3.84 -12.31 12.57
CA SER A 128 3.28 -12.04 11.24
C SER A 128 2.54 -10.71 11.23
N TYR A 129 2.65 -9.98 10.10
CA TYR A 129 1.93 -8.73 9.85
C TYR A 129 1.02 -8.88 8.65
N LEU A 130 -0.13 -8.23 8.71
CA LEU A 130 -1.04 -8.12 7.57
C LEU A 130 -1.86 -6.82 7.64
N ALA A 131 -2.08 -6.21 6.48
CA ALA A 131 -3.10 -5.19 6.30
C ALA A 131 -4.41 -5.89 5.93
N LEU A 132 -5.44 -5.76 6.78
CA LEU A 132 -6.69 -6.52 6.63
C LEU A 132 -7.45 -6.11 5.36
N ARG A 133 -7.60 -7.02 4.39
CA ARG A 133 -8.23 -6.70 3.10
C ARG A 133 -9.68 -6.26 3.24
N GLN A 134 -10.43 -6.79 4.20
CA GLN A 134 -11.82 -6.43 4.48
C GLN A 134 -11.99 -5.09 5.20
N LEU A 135 -10.96 -4.62 5.91
CA LEU A 135 -11.00 -3.40 6.72
C LEU A 135 -9.92 -2.42 6.23
N PRO A 136 -10.29 -1.41 5.43
CA PRO A 136 -9.33 -0.59 4.66
C PRO A 136 -8.27 0.12 5.53
N TYR A 137 -8.60 0.45 6.77
CA TYR A 137 -7.73 1.22 7.65
C TYR A 137 -7.16 0.39 8.80
N CYS A 138 -7.33 -0.94 8.75
CA CYS A 138 -6.94 -1.84 9.84
C CYS A 138 -5.80 -2.75 9.45
N ALA A 139 -4.94 -3.01 10.42
CA ALA A 139 -3.88 -4.00 10.33
C ALA A 139 -3.79 -4.83 11.61
N MET A 140 -3.15 -5.97 11.49
CA MET A 140 -2.97 -6.91 12.59
C MET A 140 -1.55 -7.46 12.62
N MET A 141 -0.97 -7.54 13.80
CA MET A 141 0.24 -8.30 14.12
C MET A 141 -0.18 -9.53 14.90
N VAL A 142 0.29 -10.70 14.49
CA VAL A 142 0.06 -11.98 15.17
C VAL A 142 1.39 -12.46 15.72
N VAL A 143 1.47 -12.73 17.01
CA VAL A 143 2.68 -13.23 17.67
C VAL A 143 2.38 -14.61 18.25
N GLU A 144 3.17 -15.60 17.85
CA GLU A 144 3.14 -16.95 18.40
C GLU A 144 4.47 -17.24 19.09
N VAL A 145 4.39 -17.73 20.33
CA VAL A 145 5.53 -18.09 21.17
C VAL A 145 5.46 -19.58 21.47
N GLU A 146 6.49 -20.32 21.08
CA GLU A 146 6.64 -21.74 21.36
C GLU A 146 7.75 -21.92 22.40
N PRO A 147 7.39 -22.04 23.71
CA PRO A 147 8.37 -22.10 24.78
C PRO A 147 9.06 -23.47 24.85
N LYS A 148 10.39 -23.45 24.87
CA LYS A 148 11.27 -24.65 25.07
C LYS A 148 11.59 -24.89 26.54
N ALA A 149 11.28 -23.94 27.42
CA ALA A 149 11.41 -23.98 28.86
C ALA A 149 10.22 -23.22 29.48
N ASP A 150 10.03 -23.34 30.80
CA ASP A 150 9.10 -22.46 31.49
C ASP A 150 9.64 -21.03 31.46
N ILE A 151 8.84 -20.09 30.97
CA ILE A 151 9.23 -18.69 30.76
C ILE A 151 8.12 -17.72 31.18
N THR A 152 8.51 -16.50 31.41
CA THR A 152 7.55 -15.39 31.53
C THR A 152 7.74 -14.45 30.33
N ILE A 153 6.69 -14.29 29.53
CA ILE A 153 6.65 -13.27 28.48
C ILE A 153 6.08 -11.97 29.03
N ALA A 154 6.59 -10.85 28.52
CA ALA A 154 5.95 -9.54 28.66
C ALA A 154 5.91 -8.89 27.27
N ALA A 155 4.71 -8.53 26.81
CA ALA A 155 4.51 -7.88 25.53
C ALA A 155 4.05 -6.43 25.74
N VAL A 156 4.51 -5.54 24.87
CA VAL A 156 4.21 -4.10 24.91
C VAL A 156 3.78 -3.68 23.50
N ASN A 157 2.74 -2.84 23.42
CA ASN A 157 2.39 -2.10 22.21
C ASN A 157 2.46 -0.61 22.53
N THR A 158 3.25 0.13 21.76
CA THR A 158 3.52 1.56 21.95
C THR A 158 2.94 2.36 20.80
N GLN A 159 2.23 3.46 21.10
CA GLN A 159 1.90 4.48 20.11
C GLN A 159 2.73 5.73 20.40
N GLU A 160 3.33 6.25 19.33
CA GLU A 160 4.18 7.44 19.37
C GLU A 160 3.67 8.43 18.32
N THR A 161 3.53 9.70 18.74
CA THR A 161 3.22 10.78 17.79
C THR A 161 4.47 11.05 16.94
N PRO A 162 4.41 10.97 15.61
CA PRO A 162 5.53 11.31 14.75
C PRO A 162 6.01 12.76 14.99
N ASP A 163 7.32 12.98 14.97
CA ASP A 163 7.93 14.29 15.29
C ASP A 163 7.41 15.44 14.42
N ALA A 164 7.03 15.17 13.18
CA ALA A 164 6.47 16.18 12.28
C ALA A 164 5.04 16.59 12.64
N PHE A 165 4.33 15.83 13.47
CA PHE A 165 2.93 16.09 13.83
C PHE A 165 2.85 17.02 15.02
N ARG A 166 1.69 17.70 15.17
CA ARG A 166 1.44 18.70 16.21
C ARG A 166 0.28 18.30 17.09
N ASP A 167 0.23 18.87 18.28
CA ASP A 167 -0.90 18.78 19.23
C ASP A 167 -1.30 17.34 19.54
N GLY A 168 -0.29 16.47 19.75
CA GLY A 168 -0.49 15.06 20.11
C GLY A 168 -1.33 14.91 21.39
N ARG A 169 -2.38 14.10 21.32
CA ARG A 169 -3.25 13.76 22.44
C ARG A 169 -3.37 12.25 22.56
N MET A 170 -3.29 11.75 23.77
CA MET A 170 -3.29 10.32 24.09
C MET A 170 -4.49 9.97 24.96
N PHE A 171 -5.16 8.89 24.62
CA PHE A 171 -6.34 8.41 25.31
C PHE A 171 -6.20 6.92 25.60
N TYR A 172 -6.71 6.51 26.72
CA TYR A 172 -6.82 5.11 27.09
C TYR A 172 -8.24 4.84 27.57
N ASN A 173 -8.92 3.90 26.92
CA ASN A 173 -10.31 3.54 27.19
C ASN A 173 -10.43 2.05 27.48
N GLU A 174 -11.27 1.70 28.44
CA GLU A 174 -11.60 0.31 28.76
C GLU A 174 -13.06 0.00 28.46
N ILE A 175 -13.29 -0.99 27.62
CA ILE A 175 -14.62 -1.52 27.33
C ILE A 175 -14.76 -2.85 28.04
N ASN A 176 -15.44 -2.86 29.16
CA ASN A 176 -15.71 -4.06 29.94
C ASN A 176 -17.21 -4.42 29.83
N ARG A 177 -17.50 -5.55 29.20
CA ARG A 177 -18.83 -6.11 29.00
C ARG A 177 -18.78 -7.60 29.27
N ARG A 178 -19.95 -8.24 29.45
CA ARG A 178 -20.06 -9.67 29.75
C ARG A 178 -19.27 -10.58 28.77
N HIS A 179 -19.14 -10.16 27.52
CA HIS A 179 -18.52 -10.95 26.45
C HIS A 179 -17.40 -10.22 25.70
N ALA A 180 -16.90 -9.11 26.24
CA ALA A 180 -15.82 -8.35 25.65
C ALA A 180 -15.06 -7.56 26.71
N ALA A 181 -13.73 -7.71 26.75
CA ALA A 181 -12.82 -6.91 27.55
C ALA A 181 -11.75 -6.32 26.62
N ILE A 182 -11.95 -5.08 26.16
CA ILE A 182 -11.08 -4.42 25.20
C ILE A 182 -10.41 -3.22 25.86
N LYS A 183 -9.10 -3.12 25.74
CA LYS A 183 -8.28 -2.04 26.27
C LYS A 183 -7.71 -1.25 25.08
N LEU A 184 -8.31 -0.10 24.82
CA LEU A 184 -7.97 0.75 23.66
C LEU A 184 -6.86 1.73 24.01
N LEU A 185 -5.83 1.73 23.18
CA LEU A 185 -4.77 2.72 23.15
C LEU A 185 -5.02 3.61 21.94
N THR A 186 -5.35 4.89 22.14
CA THR A 186 -5.74 5.81 21.08
C THR A 186 -4.86 7.05 21.09
N THR A 187 -4.36 7.46 19.93
CA THR A 187 -3.59 8.69 19.76
C THR A 187 -4.20 9.53 18.64
N GLN A 188 -4.29 10.82 18.86
CA GLN A 188 -4.73 11.82 17.89
C GLN A 188 -3.68 12.91 17.79
N ALA A 189 -3.42 13.42 16.58
CA ALA A 189 -2.58 14.59 16.35
C ALA A 189 -3.04 15.36 15.13
N GLN A 190 -2.48 16.56 14.95
CA GLN A 190 -2.63 17.33 13.72
C GLN A 190 -1.46 17.03 12.78
N SER A 191 -1.72 17.00 11.49
CA SER A 191 -0.68 16.93 10.47
C SER A 191 0.24 18.14 10.53
N PRO A 192 1.42 18.14 9.88
CA PRO A 192 2.43 19.20 10.05
C PRO A 192 1.92 20.64 9.84
N THR A 193 0.99 20.87 8.92
CA THR A 193 0.38 22.21 8.73
C THR A 193 -0.90 22.41 9.54
N GLY A 194 -1.45 21.35 10.15
CA GLY A 194 -2.74 21.37 10.84
C GLY A 194 -3.94 21.14 9.89
N ARG A 195 -3.69 20.80 8.63
CA ARG A 195 -4.74 20.57 7.64
C ARG A 195 -5.59 19.35 7.96
N LEU A 196 -4.97 18.28 8.47
CA LEU A 196 -5.63 17.02 8.77
C LEU A 196 -5.51 16.66 10.24
N THR A 197 -6.59 16.14 10.80
CA THR A 197 -6.54 15.37 12.04
C THR A 197 -6.20 13.93 11.71
N VAL A 198 -5.19 13.38 12.35
CA VAL A 198 -4.71 12.00 12.17
C VAL A 198 -4.92 11.24 13.46
N CYS A 199 -5.52 10.05 13.37
CA CYS A 199 -5.82 9.23 14.54
C CYS A 199 -5.38 7.78 14.32
N ALA A 200 -5.00 7.13 15.39
CA ALA A 200 -4.83 5.68 15.44
C ALA A 200 -5.37 5.12 16.76
N SER A 201 -5.93 3.93 16.68
CA SER A 201 -6.32 3.14 17.85
C SER A 201 -5.79 1.73 17.72
N SER A 202 -5.43 1.09 18.84
CA SER A 202 -5.00 -0.30 18.86
C SER A 202 -5.35 -0.99 20.17
N ALA A 203 -5.41 -2.32 20.13
CA ALA A 203 -5.66 -3.15 21.29
C ALA A 203 -4.95 -4.50 21.16
N PHE A 204 -4.66 -5.13 22.30
CA PHE A 204 -4.35 -6.55 22.34
C PHE A 204 -5.62 -7.38 22.12
N MET A 205 -5.48 -8.49 21.44
CA MET A 205 -6.50 -9.49 21.23
C MET A 205 -5.94 -10.85 21.67
N PHE A 206 -6.63 -11.50 22.59
CA PHE A 206 -6.19 -12.72 23.24
C PHE A 206 -7.06 -13.92 22.83
N PRO A 207 -6.54 -15.16 22.91
CA PRO A 207 -7.32 -16.38 22.66
C PRO A 207 -8.27 -16.74 23.79
N GLU A 208 -8.06 -16.18 24.98
CA GLU A 208 -8.85 -16.44 26.16
C GLU A 208 -10.26 -15.86 26.06
N LYS A 209 -11.18 -16.42 26.84
CA LYS A 209 -12.54 -15.87 26.98
C LYS A 209 -12.51 -14.55 27.76
N ALA A 210 -13.51 -13.72 27.52
CA ALA A 210 -13.67 -12.47 28.23
C ALA A 210 -13.65 -12.66 29.74
N GLY A 211 -12.74 -11.96 30.42
CA GLY A 211 -12.51 -12.04 31.87
C GLY A 211 -11.43 -13.03 32.29
N GLU A 212 -10.88 -13.83 31.36
CA GLU A 212 -9.76 -14.74 31.59
C GLU A 212 -8.46 -14.25 30.97
N GLU A 213 -8.51 -13.13 30.23
CA GLU A 213 -7.38 -12.56 29.51
C GLU A 213 -6.30 -12.05 30.47
N PRO A 214 -5.04 -11.99 30.02
CA PRO A 214 -4.00 -11.33 30.78
C PRO A 214 -4.37 -9.89 31.15
N ARG A 215 -3.99 -9.48 32.34
CA ARG A 215 -4.20 -8.09 32.78
C ARG A 215 -3.35 -7.15 31.93
N VAL A 216 -4.01 -6.26 31.21
CA VAL A 216 -3.37 -5.19 30.44
C VAL A 216 -3.21 -3.95 31.32
N THR A 217 -2.03 -3.35 31.29
CA THR A 217 -1.72 -2.10 31.97
C THR A 217 -1.39 -1.01 30.96
N HIS A 218 -1.76 0.23 31.28
CA HIS A 218 -1.44 1.42 30.49
C HIS A 218 -0.37 2.25 31.18
N THR A 219 0.55 2.81 30.42
CA THR A 219 1.60 3.71 30.89
C THR A 219 1.86 4.82 29.87
N THR A 220 1.92 6.06 30.34
CA THR A 220 2.36 7.21 29.57
C THR A 220 3.83 7.46 29.85
N HIS A 221 4.65 7.55 28.81
CA HIS A 221 6.10 7.81 28.95
C HIS A 221 6.42 9.31 28.95
N ASN A 222 5.78 10.05 28.05
CA ASN A 222 5.94 11.50 27.90
C ASN A 222 4.70 12.07 27.19
N SER A 223 4.76 13.33 26.74
CA SER A 223 3.66 13.98 26.03
C SER A 223 3.33 13.39 24.66
N ASN A 224 4.22 12.57 24.09
CA ASN A 224 4.12 12.07 22.72
C ASN A 224 4.09 10.55 22.63
N SER A 225 4.20 9.81 23.74
CA SER A 225 4.30 8.36 23.73
C SER A 225 3.59 7.71 24.93
N HIS A 226 2.75 6.74 24.63
CA HIS A 226 2.11 5.89 25.60
C HIS A 226 2.04 4.44 25.11
N GLN A 227 1.80 3.51 26.04
CA GLN A 227 1.80 2.10 25.74
C GLN A 227 0.79 1.31 26.56
N THR A 228 0.40 0.16 26.03
CA THR A 228 -0.23 -0.92 26.78
C THR A 228 0.72 -2.11 26.88
N SER A 229 0.63 -2.86 27.98
CA SER A 229 1.45 -4.03 28.20
C SER A 229 0.72 -5.11 28.99
N PHE A 230 1.14 -6.36 28.78
CA PHE A 230 0.71 -7.49 29.61
C PHE A 230 1.88 -8.44 29.86
N SER A 231 1.74 -9.31 30.86
CA SER A 231 2.68 -10.38 31.16
C SER A 231 1.94 -11.72 31.36
N ARG A 232 2.57 -12.81 30.94
CA ARG A 232 2.04 -14.16 31.07
C ARG A 232 3.16 -15.18 31.30
N LYS A 233 2.92 -16.13 32.20
CA LYS A 233 3.78 -17.31 32.38
C LYS A 233 3.34 -18.38 31.40
N LEU A 234 4.30 -18.98 30.71
CA LEU A 234 4.11 -20.08 29.78
C LEU A 234 4.93 -21.29 30.25
N ARG A 235 4.34 -22.47 30.19
CA ARG A 235 5.05 -23.72 30.46
C ARG A 235 5.76 -24.21 29.20
N LYS A 236 6.80 -24.98 29.37
CA LYS A 236 7.46 -25.66 28.26
C LYS A 236 6.43 -26.41 27.38
N GLY A 237 6.44 -26.14 26.09
CA GLY A 237 5.53 -26.75 25.09
C GLY A 237 4.12 -26.15 25.02
N GLU A 238 3.80 -25.15 25.85
CA GLU A 238 2.53 -24.41 25.79
C GLU A 238 2.64 -23.28 24.74
N THR A 239 2.34 -23.59 23.48
CA THR A 239 2.28 -22.55 22.43
C THR A 239 1.23 -21.50 22.77
N TYR A 240 1.62 -20.24 22.74
CA TYR A 240 0.74 -19.12 23.04
C TYR A 240 0.71 -18.11 21.92
N ARG A 241 -0.49 -17.75 21.48
CA ARG A 241 -0.74 -16.75 20.43
C ARG A 241 -1.49 -15.55 21.00
N PHE A 242 -1.03 -14.36 20.69
CA PHE A 242 -1.77 -13.12 20.89
C PHE A 242 -1.65 -12.23 19.66
N CYS A 243 -2.53 -11.25 19.52
CA CYS A 243 -2.48 -10.29 18.43
C CYS A 243 -2.43 -8.86 18.97
N ILE A 244 -1.87 -7.96 18.16
CA ILE A 244 -2.12 -6.53 18.24
C ILE A 244 -2.93 -6.19 16.99
N VAL A 245 -4.12 -5.63 17.18
CA VAL A 245 -4.94 -5.14 16.07
C VAL A 245 -5.15 -3.64 16.24
N GLY A 246 -5.12 -2.92 15.14
CA GLY A 246 -5.32 -1.48 15.19
C GLY A 246 -5.76 -0.90 13.87
N SER A 247 -6.17 0.34 13.93
CA SER A 247 -6.59 1.14 12.79
C SER A 247 -5.93 2.52 12.82
N THR A 248 -5.73 3.11 11.64
CA THR A 248 -5.29 4.49 11.49
C THR A 248 -5.99 5.14 10.30
N LEU A 249 -6.44 6.36 10.46
CA LEU A 249 -7.05 7.16 9.39
C LEU A 249 -7.00 8.66 9.71
N THR A 250 -7.38 9.47 8.74
CA THR A 250 -7.35 10.93 8.86
C THR A 250 -8.72 11.54 8.59
N SER A 251 -8.85 12.85 8.86
CA SER A 251 -10.05 13.62 8.51
C SER A 251 -10.30 13.72 7.00
N ALA A 252 -9.36 13.33 6.14
CA ALA A 252 -9.59 13.14 4.70
C ALA A 252 -10.45 11.89 4.40
N HIS A 253 -10.41 10.88 5.28
CA HIS A 253 -11.16 9.64 5.12
C HIS A 253 -12.49 9.63 5.86
N HIS A 254 -12.55 10.26 7.02
CA HIS A 254 -13.74 10.31 7.86
C HIS A 254 -13.80 11.62 8.65
N PRO A 255 -14.96 12.29 8.74
CA PRO A 255 -15.07 13.57 9.44
C PRO A 255 -14.77 13.49 10.95
N ASP A 256 -14.93 12.32 11.56
CA ASP A 256 -14.54 12.04 12.95
C ASP A 256 -13.55 10.86 12.98
N PRO A 257 -12.26 11.11 12.72
CA PRO A 257 -11.27 10.04 12.61
C PRO A 257 -10.99 9.35 13.95
N MET A 258 -11.17 10.02 15.09
CA MET A 258 -10.95 9.41 16.40
C MET A 258 -12.00 8.33 16.70
N ASN A 259 -13.27 8.67 16.62
CA ASN A 259 -14.34 7.70 16.86
C ASN A 259 -14.29 6.55 15.84
N GLU A 260 -13.95 6.83 14.58
CA GLU A 260 -13.88 5.80 13.56
C GLU A 260 -12.71 4.83 13.78
N THR A 261 -11.53 5.29 14.20
CA THR A 261 -10.43 4.38 14.54
C THR A 261 -10.77 3.49 15.74
N GLU A 262 -11.38 4.05 16.79
CA GLU A 262 -11.82 3.24 17.93
C GLU A 262 -12.89 2.24 17.51
N ARG A 263 -13.90 2.65 16.74
CA ARG A 263 -14.97 1.78 16.25
C ARG A 263 -14.41 0.60 15.43
N LEU A 264 -13.47 0.86 14.52
CA LEU A 264 -12.86 -0.16 13.68
C LEU A 264 -12.01 -1.13 14.50
N THR A 265 -11.24 -0.63 15.48
CA THR A 265 -10.42 -1.47 16.38
C THR A 265 -11.30 -2.36 17.26
N VAL A 266 -12.37 -1.80 17.82
CA VAL A 266 -13.36 -2.56 18.60
C VAL A 266 -14.02 -3.63 17.74
N PHE A 267 -14.47 -3.28 16.54
CA PHE A 267 -15.05 -4.23 15.60
C PHE A 267 -14.10 -5.39 15.31
N ALA A 268 -12.83 -5.08 15.03
CA ALA A 268 -11.82 -6.11 14.75
C ALA A 268 -11.59 -7.03 15.96
N CYS A 269 -11.54 -6.48 17.18
CA CYS A 269 -11.45 -7.28 18.42
C CYS A 269 -12.65 -8.21 18.60
N LEU A 270 -13.87 -7.73 18.32
CA LEU A 270 -15.10 -8.52 18.45
C LEU A 270 -15.23 -9.61 17.38
N GLU A 271 -14.71 -9.37 16.17
CA GLU A 271 -14.63 -10.42 15.14
C GLU A 271 -13.65 -11.53 15.52
N GLY A 272 -12.56 -11.19 16.20
CA GLY A 272 -11.53 -12.13 16.61
C GLY A 272 -10.64 -12.63 15.46
N TYR A 273 -9.52 -13.23 15.85
CA TYR A 273 -8.47 -13.65 14.91
C TYR A 273 -9.00 -14.55 13.77
N ASP A 274 -9.73 -15.60 14.10
CA ASP A 274 -10.10 -16.63 13.12
C ASP A 274 -11.03 -16.06 12.03
N ARG A 275 -12.03 -15.26 12.40
CA ARG A 275 -12.94 -14.64 11.40
C ARG A 275 -12.24 -13.59 10.56
N LEU A 276 -11.36 -12.79 11.18
CA LEU A 276 -10.55 -11.81 10.45
C LEU A 276 -9.66 -12.50 9.42
N MET A 277 -8.98 -13.59 9.80
CA MET A 277 -8.12 -14.34 8.89
C MET A 277 -8.89 -15.02 7.76
N VAL A 278 -9.99 -15.72 8.07
CA VAL A 278 -10.83 -16.37 7.05
C VAL A 278 -11.29 -15.35 6.00
N ARG A 279 -11.74 -14.18 6.43
CA ARG A 279 -12.23 -13.14 5.51
C ARG A 279 -11.08 -12.52 4.70
N HIS A 280 -9.95 -12.25 5.34
CA HIS A 280 -8.75 -11.74 4.67
C HIS A 280 -8.30 -12.68 3.56
N LEU A 281 -8.12 -13.97 3.86
CA LEU A 281 -7.68 -14.99 2.92
C LEU A 281 -8.68 -15.15 1.77
N SER A 282 -9.97 -15.19 2.06
CA SER A 282 -11.02 -15.29 1.02
C SER A 282 -10.98 -14.14 0.02
N LEU A 283 -10.70 -12.92 0.47
CA LEU A 283 -10.60 -11.75 -0.43
C LEU A 283 -9.31 -11.76 -1.26
N TRP A 284 -8.23 -12.30 -0.71
CA TRP A 284 -7.00 -12.50 -1.49
C TRP A 284 -7.14 -13.63 -2.50
N ASP A 285 -7.81 -14.74 -2.14
CA ASP A 285 -8.13 -15.81 -3.10
C ASP A 285 -9.00 -15.29 -4.27
N ASP A 286 -9.94 -14.38 -3.99
CA ASP A 286 -10.71 -13.72 -5.05
C ASP A 286 -9.82 -12.85 -5.96
N LEU A 287 -8.88 -12.08 -5.40
CA LEU A 287 -7.92 -11.32 -6.20
C LEU A 287 -7.06 -12.26 -7.07
N TRP A 288 -6.55 -13.34 -6.51
CA TRP A 288 -5.74 -14.34 -7.21
C TRP A 288 -6.54 -15.24 -8.17
N SER A 289 -7.87 -15.09 -8.26
CA SER A 289 -8.65 -15.73 -9.32
C SER A 289 -8.27 -15.26 -10.72
N SER A 290 -7.58 -14.10 -10.82
CA SER A 290 -6.93 -13.61 -12.03
C SER A 290 -5.42 -13.63 -11.80
N ASP A 291 -4.72 -14.45 -12.55
CA ASP A 291 -3.28 -14.72 -12.41
C ASP A 291 -2.62 -14.93 -13.77
N ILE A 292 -1.31 -14.87 -13.82
CA ILE A 292 -0.50 -15.21 -14.99
C ILE A 292 0.35 -16.41 -14.63
N ILE A 293 0.12 -17.52 -15.32
CA ILE A 293 0.82 -18.79 -15.08
C ILE A 293 1.98 -18.94 -16.07
N ILE A 294 3.17 -19.22 -15.54
CA ILE A 294 4.38 -19.49 -16.29
C ILE A 294 4.81 -20.94 -16.04
N ASP A 295 4.70 -21.80 -17.06
CA ASP A 295 5.11 -23.18 -16.97
C ASP A 295 6.62 -23.32 -17.20
N GLY A 296 7.28 -24.14 -16.38
CA GLY A 296 8.66 -24.56 -16.57
C GLY A 296 9.73 -23.62 -15.99
N ASP A 297 9.35 -22.44 -15.45
CA ASP A 297 10.27 -21.51 -14.80
C ASP A 297 9.70 -21.00 -13.47
N ALA A 298 10.12 -21.61 -12.35
CA ALA A 298 9.65 -21.26 -11.02
C ALA A 298 10.10 -19.86 -10.57
N GLN A 299 11.25 -19.37 -11.04
CA GLN A 299 11.73 -18.03 -10.71
C GLN A 299 10.90 -16.97 -11.44
N ALA A 300 10.68 -17.16 -12.74
CA ALA A 300 9.83 -16.24 -13.51
C ALA A 300 8.39 -16.23 -12.96
N GLN A 301 7.86 -17.37 -12.51
CA GLN A 301 6.55 -17.44 -11.86
C GLN A 301 6.54 -16.64 -10.54
N GLN A 302 7.60 -16.75 -9.73
CA GLN A 302 7.72 -15.97 -8.48
C GLN A 302 7.79 -14.47 -8.77
N ASP A 303 8.54 -14.07 -9.79
CA ASP A 303 8.70 -12.66 -10.19
C ASP A 303 7.36 -12.07 -10.65
N ILE A 304 6.58 -12.80 -11.45
CA ILE A 304 5.23 -12.38 -11.87
C ILE A 304 4.27 -12.30 -10.68
N HIS A 305 4.26 -13.29 -9.78
CA HIS A 305 3.45 -13.22 -8.57
C HIS A 305 3.83 -12.00 -7.71
N ASN A 306 5.14 -11.68 -7.61
CA ASN A 306 5.59 -10.49 -6.88
C ASN A 306 5.08 -9.19 -7.50
N MET A 307 5.12 -9.06 -8.82
CA MET A 307 4.59 -7.89 -9.54
C MET A 307 3.07 -7.75 -9.34
N ILE A 308 2.30 -8.82 -9.55
CA ILE A 308 0.84 -8.83 -9.39
C ILE A 308 0.45 -8.57 -7.91
N TYR A 309 1.17 -9.17 -6.96
CA TYR A 309 0.96 -8.95 -5.53
C TYR A 309 1.04 -7.45 -5.17
N HIS A 310 2.06 -6.74 -5.66
CA HIS A 310 2.20 -5.31 -5.39
C HIS A 310 1.09 -4.49 -6.04
N LEU A 311 0.68 -4.82 -7.26
CA LEU A 311 -0.47 -4.18 -7.91
C LEU A 311 -1.74 -4.35 -7.08
N TYR A 312 -2.05 -5.57 -6.63
CA TYR A 312 -3.23 -5.85 -5.81
C TYR A 312 -3.16 -5.23 -4.41
N SER A 313 -1.95 -5.10 -3.85
CA SER A 313 -1.71 -4.52 -2.53
C SER A 313 -1.93 -3.01 -2.49
N PHE A 314 -1.72 -2.31 -3.62
CA PHE A 314 -1.67 -0.84 -3.64
C PHE A 314 -2.92 -0.17 -4.17
N VAL A 315 -3.89 -0.95 -4.67
CA VAL A 315 -5.18 -0.43 -5.15
C VAL A 315 -6.34 -1.11 -4.42
N ARG A 316 -7.40 -0.35 -4.24
CA ARG A 316 -8.65 -0.84 -3.65
C ARG A 316 -9.84 -0.45 -4.52
N GLU A 317 -10.72 -1.41 -4.76
CA GLU A 317 -12.00 -1.18 -5.42
C GLU A 317 -12.83 -0.14 -4.66
N GLY A 318 -13.39 0.83 -5.39
CA GLY A 318 -14.24 1.88 -4.85
C GLY A 318 -13.52 2.93 -3.99
N SER A 319 -12.17 2.92 -3.93
CA SER A 319 -11.42 3.96 -3.21
C SER A 319 -11.42 5.30 -3.94
N GLU A 320 -11.62 5.28 -5.26
CA GLU A 320 -11.47 6.45 -6.14
C GLU A 320 -10.08 7.12 -6.00
N LEU A 321 -9.08 6.31 -5.63
CA LEU A 321 -7.68 6.68 -5.55
C LEU A 321 -6.87 5.96 -6.64
N SER A 322 -5.74 6.55 -7.01
CA SER A 322 -4.76 6.00 -7.92
C SER A 322 -3.46 5.65 -7.19
N ILE A 323 -2.46 5.19 -7.93
CA ILE A 323 -1.18 4.69 -7.41
C ILE A 323 -0.07 5.69 -7.73
N SER A 324 0.79 5.97 -6.74
CA SER A 324 2.09 6.61 -6.96
C SER A 324 3.12 5.59 -7.46
N PRO A 325 4.27 6.01 -8.03
CA PRO A 325 5.33 5.09 -8.44
C PRO A 325 5.84 4.17 -7.34
N MET A 326 5.81 4.63 -6.07
CA MET A 326 6.18 3.83 -4.90
C MET A 326 5.01 3.03 -4.32
N GLY A 327 3.80 3.18 -4.83
CA GLY A 327 2.59 2.60 -4.27
C GLY A 327 2.41 2.98 -2.79
N LEU A 328 2.22 1.97 -1.93
CA LEU A 328 2.13 2.13 -0.47
C LEU A 328 3.38 1.61 0.26
N SER A 329 4.52 1.52 -0.46
CA SER A 329 5.78 1.01 0.11
C SER A 329 6.67 2.09 0.73
N GLY A 330 6.32 3.35 0.59
CA GLY A 330 7.10 4.47 1.11
C GLY A 330 6.51 5.83 0.75
N LEU A 331 7.27 6.87 1.09
CA LEU A 331 6.88 8.27 0.86
C LEU A 331 7.60 8.89 -0.36
N GLY A 332 8.28 8.07 -1.15
CA GLY A 332 8.99 8.53 -2.34
C GLY A 332 8.05 9.13 -3.37
N TYR A 333 8.59 10.02 -4.20
CA TYR A 333 7.82 10.83 -5.14
C TYR A 333 6.65 11.58 -4.48
N ASN A 334 6.79 11.93 -3.20
CA ASN A 334 5.78 12.59 -2.38
C ASN A 334 4.42 11.85 -2.32
N GLY A 335 4.35 10.60 -2.80
CA GLY A 335 3.11 9.85 -2.98
C GLY A 335 2.25 10.34 -4.13
N HIS A 336 2.78 11.18 -5.02
CA HIS A 336 2.06 11.74 -6.15
C HIS A 336 1.77 10.70 -7.23
N VAL A 337 0.69 10.94 -7.97
CA VAL A 337 0.26 10.12 -9.10
C VAL A 337 0.77 10.75 -10.38
N PHE A 338 1.60 10.01 -11.11
CA PHE A 338 2.19 10.38 -12.39
C PHE A 338 1.50 9.65 -13.56
N TRP A 339 2.01 9.83 -14.76
CA TRP A 339 1.57 9.09 -15.95
C TRP A 339 1.84 7.58 -15.89
N ASP A 340 2.76 7.15 -15.01
CA ASP A 340 3.05 5.73 -14.71
C ASP A 340 1.78 4.98 -14.34
N ALA A 341 0.92 5.61 -13.53
CA ALA A 341 -0.36 5.04 -13.14
C ALA A 341 -1.23 4.72 -14.36
N ASP A 342 -1.34 5.66 -15.29
CA ASP A 342 -2.26 5.57 -16.43
C ASP A 342 -1.69 4.73 -17.59
N THR A 343 -0.35 4.76 -17.79
CA THR A 343 0.32 4.15 -18.95
C THR A 343 0.88 2.77 -18.65
N TRP A 344 1.43 2.53 -17.45
CA TRP A 344 2.15 1.30 -17.12
C TRP A 344 1.39 0.40 -16.15
N ILE A 345 0.75 0.94 -15.12
CA ILE A 345 0.06 0.19 -14.07
C ILE A 345 -1.37 -0.15 -14.48
N PHE A 346 -2.11 0.84 -14.96
CA PHE A 346 -3.52 0.72 -15.32
C PHE A 346 -3.82 -0.40 -16.33
N PRO A 347 -3.06 -0.57 -17.43
CA PRO A 347 -3.35 -1.63 -18.39
C PRO A 347 -3.27 -3.03 -17.80
N ALA A 348 -2.30 -3.30 -16.93
CA ALA A 348 -2.18 -4.60 -16.25
C ALA A 348 -3.39 -4.86 -15.34
N LEU A 349 -3.76 -3.89 -14.51
CA LEU A 349 -4.93 -4.01 -13.65
C LEU A 349 -6.23 -4.09 -14.43
N LEU A 350 -6.36 -3.37 -15.55
CA LEU A 350 -7.53 -3.43 -16.42
C LEU A 350 -7.77 -4.83 -16.97
N MET A 351 -6.72 -5.56 -17.29
CA MET A 351 -6.81 -6.93 -17.81
C MET A 351 -7.02 -7.96 -16.69
N LEU A 352 -6.40 -7.76 -15.52
CA LEU A 352 -6.48 -8.71 -14.40
C LEU A 352 -7.72 -8.50 -13.54
N LYS A 353 -8.00 -7.25 -13.14
CA LYS A 353 -9.09 -6.85 -12.22
C LYS A 353 -9.65 -5.47 -12.61
N PRO A 354 -10.55 -5.39 -13.60
CA PRO A 354 -11.10 -4.11 -14.09
C PRO A 354 -11.69 -3.21 -13.01
N GLN A 355 -12.19 -3.79 -11.92
CA GLN A 355 -12.76 -3.05 -10.79
C GLN A 355 -11.68 -2.25 -10.03
N LEU A 356 -10.45 -2.78 -9.93
CA LEU A 356 -9.33 -2.03 -9.36
C LEU A 356 -8.90 -0.90 -10.29
N ALA A 357 -8.77 -1.17 -11.58
CA ALA A 357 -8.46 -0.16 -12.58
C ALA A 357 -9.50 0.98 -12.61
N LYS A 358 -10.79 0.64 -12.38
CA LYS A 358 -11.87 1.64 -12.27
C LYS A 358 -11.57 2.70 -11.23
N SER A 359 -11.10 2.34 -10.04
CA SER A 359 -10.74 3.30 -9.00
C SER A 359 -9.68 4.31 -9.47
N MET A 360 -8.70 3.86 -10.27
CA MET A 360 -7.63 4.72 -10.78
C MET A 360 -8.16 5.74 -11.79
N ILE A 361 -9.02 5.35 -12.71
CA ILE A 361 -9.57 6.29 -13.68
C ILE A 361 -10.64 7.20 -13.07
N GLU A 362 -11.36 6.76 -12.06
CA GLU A 362 -12.29 7.60 -11.29
C GLU A 362 -11.55 8.64 -10.46
N TYR A 363 -10.33 8.35 -9.98
CA TYR A 363 -9.43 9.36 -9.42
C TYR A 363 -9.21 10.53 -10.40
N ARG A 364 -8.93 10.24 -11.67
CA ARG A 364 -8.76 11.26 -12.71
C ARG A 364 -10.05 12.03 -12.99
N TYR A 365 -11.18 11.32 -13.09
CA TYR A 365 -12.49 11.94 -13.30
C TYR A 365 -12.85 12.93 -12.19
N ASN A 366 -12.66 12.53 -10.93
CA ASN A 366 -12.97 13.37 -9.77
C ASN A 366 -12.09 14.64 -9.69
N ARG A 367 -10.99 14.67 -10.44
CA ARG A 367 -10.05 15.81 -10.53
C ARG A 367 -10.09 16.51 -11.89
N LEU A 368 -11.09 16.21 -12.71
CA LEU A 368 -11.25 16.81 -14.03
C LEU A 368 -11.44 18.33 -13.95
N GLN A 369 -12.08 18.83 -12.91
CA GLN A 369 -12.25 20.28 -12.71
C GLN A 369 -10.91 20.97 -12.43
N ALA A 370 -10.08 20.40 -11.57
CA ALA A 370 -8.73 20.90 -11.32
C ALA A 370 -7.86 20.89 -12.59
N ALA A 371 -7.99 19.85 -13.42
CA ALA A 371 -7.31 19.80 -14.71
C ALA A 371 -7.77 20.88 -15.70
N LYS A 372 -9.06 21.27 -15.65
CA LYS A 372 -9.56 22.42 -16.45
C LYS A 372 -9.01 23.76 -15.96
N GLU A 373 -8.93 23.94 -14.65
CA GLU A 373 -8.32 25.12 -14.05
C GLU A 373 -6.81 25.19 -14.40
N ASN A 374 -6.11 24.06 -14.36
CA ASN A 374 -4.70 23.97 -14.77
C ASN A 374 -4.52 24.38 -16.23
N ALA A 375 -5.37 23.91 -17.16
CA ALA A 375 -5.35 24.36 -18.55
C ALA A 375 -5.54 25.87 -18.68
N PHE A 376 -6.52 26.42 -17.97
CA PHE A 376 -6.83 27.86 -17.99
C PHE A 376 -5.66 28.70 -17.47
N GLU A 377 -5.01 28.30 -16.38
CA GLU A 377 -3.83 28.99 -15.82
C GLU A 377 -2.64 29.01 -16.77
N HIS A 378 -2.54 27.99 -17.65
CA HIS A 378 -1.53 27.92 -18.71
C HIS A 378 -1.96 28.59 -20.04
N GLY A 379 -3.13 29.21 -20.07
CA GLY A 379 -3.65 29.93 -21.27
C GLY A 379 -4.30 29.01 -22.30
N PHE A 380 -4.70 27.78 -21.91
CA PHE A 380 -5.35 26.81 -22.79
C PHE A 380 -6.82 26.60 -22.40
N SER A 381 -7.58 26.01 -23.31
CA SER A 381 -8.94 25.52 -23.07
C SER A 381 -8.93 24.03 -22.75
N GLY A 382 -10.06 23.49 -22.32
CA GLY A 382 -10.19 22.07 -22.04
C GLY A 382 -9.62 21.66 -20.70
N ALA A 383 -8.99 20.50 -20.62
CA ALA A 383 -8.37 19.97 -19.40
C ALA A 383 -6.94 19.50 -19.65
N MET A 384 -5.99 20.07 -18.91
CA MET A 384 -4.59 19.70 -18.84
C MET A 384 -4.34 19.00 -17.50
N PHE A 385 -4.21 17.69 -17.53
CA PHE A 385 -3.90 16.97 -16.31
C PHE A 385 -2.49 17.30 -15.82
N PRO A 386 -2.30 17.46 -14.49
CA PRO A 386 -0.99 17.80 -13.93
C PRO A 386 0.02 16.67 -14.11
N TRP A 387 1.30 17.03 -14.21
CA TRP A 387 2.38 16.04 -14.24
C TRP A 387 2.42 15.22 -12.95
N GLU A 388 2.43 15.91 -11.81
CA GLU A 388 2.32 15.29 -10.49
C GLU A 388 0.98 15.65 -9.86
N SER A 389 0.19 14.67 -9.46
CA SER A 389 -1.14 14.85 -8.89
C SER A 389 -1.24 14.29 -7.48
N ALA A 390 -1.81 15.06 -6.56
CA ALA A 390 -2.13 14.65 -5.20
C ALA A 390 -3.65 14.58 -4.97
N ASP A 391 -4.10 14.83 -3.75
CA ASP A 391 -5.51 14.79 -3.37
C ASP A 391 -6.37 15.89 -4.03
N SER A 392 -5.80 17.06 -4.28
CA SER A 392 -6.51 18.19 -4.89
C SER A 392 -6.69 18.04 -6.41
N GLY A 393 -5.77 17.35 -7.09
CA GLY A 393 -5.74 17.26 -8.55
C GLY A 393 -5.12 18.47 -9.25
N PHE A 394 -4.65 19.48 -8.51
CA PHE A 394 -3.84 20.56 -9.07
C PHE A 394 -2.42 20.09 -9.33
N GLU A 395 -1.63 20.93 -10.06
CA GLU A 395 -0.22 20.66 -10.32
C GLU A 395 0.58 20.67 -9.01
N GLU A 396 1.25 19.57 -8.72
CA GLU A 396 2.06 19.37 -7.52
C GLU A 396 3.52 19.04 -7.86
N THR A 397 3.95 19.34 -9.08
CA THR A 397 5.37 19.20 -9.45
C THR A 397 6.21 20.20 -8.67
N PRO A 398 7.33 19.75 -8.05
CA PRO A 398 8.22 20.65 -7.34
C PRO A 398 8.71 21.82 -8.21
N VAL A 399 8.82 23.00 -7.61
CA VAL A 399 9.11 24.27 -8.31
C VAL A 399 10.42 24.32 -9.10
N TRP A 400 11.30 23.36 -8.91
CA TRP A 400 12.57 23.25 -9.65
C TRP A 400 12.49 22.37 -10.91
N ALA A 401 11.38 21.66 -11.14
CA ALA A 401 11.22 20.77 -12.29
C ALA A 401 10.35 21.41 -13.38
N LEU A 402 10.82 21.40 -14.61
CA LEU A 402 10.11 21.97 -15.75
C LEU A 402 8.95 21.10 -16.25
N THR A 403 8.91 19.86 -15.85
CA THR A 403 7.92 18.86 -16.26
C THR A 403 6.48 19.32 -15.98
N GLY A 404 6.22 19.91 -14.82
CA GLY A 404 4.89 20.41 -14.46
C GLY A 404 4.32 21.44 -15.42
N THR A 405 5.19 22.29 -16.03
CA THR A 405 4.76 23.32 -16.96
C THR A 405 4.75 22.87 -18.42
N PHE A 406 5.66 21.95 -18.80
CA PHE A 406 5.91 21.65 -20.22
C PHE A 406 5.70 20.18 -20.62
N GLU A 407 5.49 19.25 -19.69
CA GLU A 407 5.29 17.83 -20.00
C GLU A 407 3.82 17.48 -20.12
N HIS A 408 3.25 17.75 -21.29
CA HIS A 408 1.80 17.72 -21.52
C HIS A 408 1.25 16.34 -21.91
N HIS A 409 2.08 15.37 -22.25
CA HIS A 409 1.64 14.08 -22.78
C HIS A 409 0.81 13.27 -21.77
N ILE A 410 0.96 13.48 -20.46
CA ILE A 410 0.12 12.86 -19.43
C ILE A 410 -1.37 13.07 -19.70
N THR A 411 -1.76 14.23 -20.23
CA THR A 411 -3.16 14.52 -20.59
C THR A 411 -3.70 13.52 -21.60
N GLY A 412 -2.90 13.16 -22.61
CA GLY A 412 -3.25 12.11 -23.56
C GLY A 412 -3.22 10.71 -22.95
N CYS A 413 -2.29 10.44 -22.03
CA CYS A 413 -2.21 9.15 -21.33
C CYS A 413 -3.48 8.87 -20.49
N VAL A 414 -3.97 9.88 -19.76
CA VAL A 414 -5.23 9.80 -19.01
C VAL A 414 -6.42 9.54 -19.94
N ALA A 415 -6.49 10.24 -21.08
CA ALA A 415 -7.53 10.00 -22.07
C ALA A 415 -7.50 8.57 -22.60
N MET A 416 -6.31 8.04 -22.89
CA MET A 416 -6.16 6.65 -23.39
C MET A 416 -6.54 5.63 -22.32
N ALA A 417 -6.24 5.86 -21.03
CA ALA A 417 -6.70 5.01 -19.95
C ALA A 417 -8.25 4.99 -19.89
N ALA A 418 -8.90 6.14 -19.96
CA ALA A 418 -10.36 6.24 -20.00
C ALA A 418 -10.98 5.51 -21.21
N TRP A 419 -10.38 5.68 -22.39
CA TRP A 419 -10.84 5.00 -23.62
C TRP A 419 -10.66 3.48 -23.52
N ASN A 420 -9.51 3.02 -23.04
CA ASN A 420 -9.21 1.60 -22.88
C ASN A 420 -10.14 0.95 -21.83
N TYR A 421 -10.48 1.65 -20.74
CA TYR A 421 -11.48 1.15 -19.80
C TYR A 421 -12.80 0.83 -20.49
N TYR A 422 -13.33 1.76 -21.29
CA TYR A 422 -14.55 1.50 -22.08
C TYR A 422 -14.37 0.35 -23.08
N ARG A 423 -13.25 0.33 -23.80
CA ARG A 423 -13.00 -0.72 -24.82
C ARG A 423 -13.00 -2.13 -24.23
N VAL A 424 -12.50 -2.30 -23.02
CA VAL A 424 -12.45 -3.61 -22.32
C VAL A 424 -13.79 -3.93 -21.66
N THR A 425 -14.40 -2.99 -20.95
CA THR A 425 -15.61 -3.24 -20.16
C THR A 425 -16.91 -3.12 -20.95
N GLN A 426 -16.91 -2.37 -22.06
CA GLN A 426 -18.08 -2.01 -22.85
C GLN A 426 -19.19 -1.30 -22.03
N ASP A 427 -18.81 -0.68 -20.88
CA ASP A 427 -19.73 0.06 -20.03
C ASP A 427 -20.08 1.42 -20.64
N LYS A 428 -21.17 1.44 -21.42
CA LYS A 428 -21.67 2.67 -22.07
C LYS A 428 -22.20 3.70 -21.06
N THR A 429 -22.67 3.27 -19.90
CA THR A 429 -23.14 4.18 -18.87
C THR A 429 -21.97 4.94 -18.29
N TRP A 430 -20.91 4.24 -17.90
CA TRP A 430 -19.69 4.84 -17.43
C TRP A 430 -19.04 5.74 -18.52
N LEU A 431 -19.04 5.29 -19.79
CA LEU A 431 -18.51 6.10 -20.89
C LEU A 431 -19.26 7.44 -20.97
N ARG A 432 -20.59 7.43 -20.92
CA ARG A 432 -21.41 8.67 -21.02
C ARG A 432 -21.18 9.59 -19.83
N GLU A 433 -21.16 9.03 -18.61
CA GLU A 433 -21.17 9.82 -17.39
C GLU A 433 -19.78 10.32 -16.98
N LYS A 434 -18.74 9.52 -17.22
CA LYS A 434 -17.37 9.79 -16.75
C LYS A 434 -16.32 9.77 -17.86
N GLY A 435 -16.33 8.76 -18.72
CA GLY A 435 -15.31 8.58 -19.76
C GLY A 435 -15.32 9.68 -20.82
N TYR A 436 -16.49 9.98 -21.39
CA TYR A 436 -16.59 11.01 -22.42
C TYR A 436 -16.29 12.44 -21.91
N PRO A 437 -16.72 12.85 -20.72
CA PRO A 437 -16.24 14.10 -20.12
C PRO A 437 -14.72 14.24 -20.06
N ILE A 438 -13.98 13.17 -19.70
CA ILE A 438 -12.51 13.17 -19.73
C ILE A 438 -12.03 13.32 -21.20
N LEU A 439 -12.49 12.42 -22.08
CA LEU A 439 -12.04 12.39 -23.48
C LEU A 439 -12.27 13.71 -24.20
N LYS A 440 -13.43 14.31 -23.99
CA LYS A 440 -13.78 15.59 -24.60
C LYS A 440 -12.91 16.73 -24.07
N ALA A 441 -12.80 16.86 -22.75
CA ALA A 441 -12.07 17.98 -22.17
C ALA A 441 -10.57 17.92 -22.48
N THR A 442 -9.97 16.73 -22.53
CA THR A 442 -8.57 16.54 -22.96
C THR A 442 -8.39 16.78 -24.46
N ALA A 443 -9.35 16.40 -25.30
CA ALA A 443 -9.33 16.73 -26.72
C ALA A 443 -9.42 18.26 -26.97
N ASP A 444 -10.31 18.95 -26.22
CA ASP A 444 -10.41 20.41 -26.28
C ASP A 444 -9.07 21.08 -25.87
N PHE A 445 -8.33 20.51 -24.92
CA PHE A 445 -6.97 20.98 -24.60
C PHE A 445 -6.04 20.89 -25.79
N TRP A 446 -5.95 19.73 -26.44
CA TRP A 446 -5.08 19.57 -27.62
C TRP A 446 -5.44 20.52 -28.76
N LEU A 447 -6.73 20.75 -29.01
CA LEU A 447 -7.18 21.71 -30.02
C LEU A 447 -6.75 23.14 -29.70
N SER A 448 -6.66 23.53 -28.43
CA SER A 448 -6.16 24.85 -28.03
C SER A 448 -4.64 24.93 -27.93
N ARG A 449 -3.96 23.77 -27.80
CA ARG A 449 -2.51 23.68 -27.59
C ARG A 449 -1.72 23.67 -28.89
N VAL A 450 -2.29 23.11 -29.97
CA VAL A 450 -1.60 23.00 -31.27
C VAL A 450 -1.47 24.36 -31.93
N GLU A 451 -0.34 24.55 -32.57
CA GLU A 451 -0.03 25.71 -33.40
C GLU A 451 -0.18 25.32 -34.86
N LYS A 452 -0.66 26.25 -35.69
CA LYS A 452 -0.86 26.04 -37.11
C LYS A 452 0.20 26.79 -37.90
N ASP A 453 0.74 26.18 -38.95
CA ASP A 453 1.58 26.90 -39.90
C ASP A 453 0.83 28.05 -40.55
N ALA A 454 1.60 28.99 -41.08
CA ALA A 454 1.05 30.17 -41.75
C ALA A 454 0.15 29.83 -42.93
N ASP A 455 0.43 28.75 -43.67
CA ASP A 455 -0.38 28.24 -44.78
C ASP A 455 -1.54 27.33 -44.31
N GLY A 456 -1.57 26.98 -43.00
CA GLY A 456 -2.61 26.18 -42.40
C GLY A 456 -2.55 24.68 -42.74
N SER A 457 -1.45 24.22 -43.33
CA SER A 457 -1.30 22.83 -43.79
C SER A 457 -0.89 21.86 -42.70
N THR A 458 -0.13 22.33 -41.70
CA THR A 458 0.47 21.49 -40.64
C THR A 458 0.15 22.02 -39.27
N TYR A 459 0.00 21.10 -38.28
CA TYR A 459 -0.14 21.42 -36.88
C TYR A 459 1.09 20.97 -36.12
N HIS A 460 1.51 21.75 -35.16
CA HIS A 460 2.69 21.54 -34.33
C HIS A 460 2.37 21.57 -32.85
N ILE A 461 3.09 20.79 -32.07
CA ILE A 461 3.17 20.93 -30.60
C ILE A 461 4.62 21.25 -30.28
N ARG A 462 4.88 22.54 -30.00
CA ARG A 462 6.24 23.06 -29.77
C ARG A 462 6.52 23.26 -28.30
N ASN A 463 7.81 23.30 -27.96
CA ASN A 463 8.32 23.62 -26.65
C ASN A 463 7.70 22.75 -25.55
N VAL A 464 7.93 21.46 -25.63
CA VAL A 464 7.53 20.50 -24.60
C VAL A 464 8.76 19.85 -23.96
N VAL A 465 8.58 19.34 -22.74
CA VAL A 465 9.41 18.28 -22.20
C VAL A 465 8.89 16.96 -22.78
N ALA A 466 9.78 16.16 -23.34
CA ALA A 466 9.44 14.89 -23.95
C ALA A 466 9.25 13.78 -22.88
N ALA A 467 8.78 12.58 -23.29
CA ALA A 467 8.72 11.42 -22.42
C ALA A 467 10.10 10.95 -21.89
N ASP A 468 11.19 11.38 -22.55
CA ASP A 468 12.53 11.44 -21.97
C ASP A 468 12.70 12.82 -21.34
N GLU A 469 12.57 12.90 -20.02
CA GLU A 469 12.55 14.17 -19.26
C GLU A 469 13.85 15.01 -19.41
N TRP A 470 14.93 14.43 -19.92
CA TRP A 470 16.16 15.16 -20.29
C TRP A 470 16.04 15.92 -21.60
N ALA A 471 15.05 15.60 -22.42
CA ALA A 471 14.78 16.28 -23.69
C ALA A 471 13.80 17.45 -23.48
N GLU A 472 14.32 18.55 -22.98
CA GLU A 472 13.58 19.79 -22.75
C GLU A 472 13.55 20.66 -24.04
N ASN A 473 12.53 21.52 -24.16
CA ASN A 473 12.32 22.44 -25.28
C ASN A 473 12.33 21.73 -26.65
N VAL A 474 11.56 20.65 -26.75
CA VAL A 474 11.45 19.83 -27.98
C VAL A 474 10.19 20.21 -28.75
N ASP A 475 10.33 20.36 -30.08
CA ASP A 475 9.22 20.54 -30.98
C ASP A 475 8.80 19.19 -31.59
N ASP A 476 7.50 18.99 -31.74
CA ASP A 476 6.92 17.85 -32.45
C ASP A 476 7.38 16.48 -31.94
N ASN A 477 7.53 16.35 -30.63
CA ASN A 477 7.90 15.09 -30.02
C ASN A 477 6.93 13.97 -30.43
N ALA A 478 7.46 12.84 -30.87
CA ALA A 478 6.69 11.74 -31.43
C ALA A 478 5.69 11.15 -30.44
N PHE A 479 6.06 11.01 -29.15
CA PHE A 479 5.18 10.47 -28.14
C PHE A 479 4.04 11.44 -27.83
N THR A 480 4.36 12.73 -27.59
CA THR A 480 3.38 13.78 -27.32
C THR A 480 2.38 13.92 -28.48
N ASN A 481 2.86 13.99 -29.73
CA ASN A 481 2.01 14.06 -30.91
C ASN A 481 1.16 12.79 -31.07
N GLY A 482 1.74 11.62 -30.78
CA GLY A 482 1.06 10.33 -30.84
C GLY A 482 -0.13 10.23 -29.90
N VAL A 483 0.05 10.58 -28.61
CA VAL A 483 -1.04 10.52 -27.63
C VAL A 483 -2.09 11.60 -27.88
N ALA A 484 -1.70 12.79 -28.33
CA ALA A 484 -2.63 13.85 -28.74
C ALA A 484 -3.54 13.39 -29.89
N LYS A 485 -2.96 12.82 -30.95
CA LYS A 485 -3.71 12.24 -32.07
C LYS A 485 -4.66 11.14 -31.63
N GLN A 486 -4.21 10.23 -30.78
CA GLN A 486 -5.04 9.14 -30.29
C GLN A 486 -6.20 9.66 -29.42
N ASN A 487 -5.96 10.65 -28.56
CA ASN A 487 -6.99 11.27 -27.75
C ASN A 487 -8.08 11.93 -28.61
N LEU A 488 -7.72 12.72 -29.63
CA LEU A 488 -8.66 13.34 -30.56
C LEU A 488 -9.52 12.29 -31.28
N ALA A 489 -8.89 11.21 -31.75
CA ALA A 489 -9.60 10.10 -32.39
C ALA A 489 -10.55 9.38 -31.41
N ALA A 490 -10.10 9.11 -30.19
CA ALA A 490 -10.93 8.45 -29.15
C ALA A 490 -12.13 9.31 -28.74
N ALA A 491 -11.95 10.63 -28.59
CA ALA A 491 -13.02 11.56 -28.28
C ALA A 491 -14.08 11.59 -29.40
N SER A 492 -13.65 11.62 -30.65
CA SER A 492 -14.54 11.57 -31.82
C SER A 492 -15.30 10.25 -31.90
N GLN A 493 -14.64 9.10 -31.68
CA GLN A 493 -15.28 7.80 -31.66
C GLN A 493 -16.30 7.67 -30.50
N ALA A 494 -15.93 8.14 -29.32
CA ALA A 494 -16.83 8.14 -28.15
C ALA A 494 -18.08 9.00 -28.41
N ALA A 495 -17.92 10.17 -29.02
CA ALA A 495 -19.06 11.03 -29.40
C ALA A 495 -20.01 10.34 -30.39
N ALA A 496 -19.47 9.57 -31.33
CA ALA A 496 -20.28 8.83 -32.31
C ALA A 496 -21.01 7.60 -31.70
N LEU A 497 -20.54 7.09 -30.58
CA LEU A 497 -21.13 5.94 -29.86
C LEU A 497 -22.24 6.32 -28.90
N LEU A 498 -22.31 7.59 -28.46
CA LEU A 498 -23.22 8.13 -27.44
C LEU A 498 -24.39 8.88 -28.03
#